data_49590c22af8cb6d091cfb428803efd57
#
_entry.id   49590c22af8cb6d091cfb428803efd57
#
_cell.length_a   1.000
_cell.length_b   1.000
_cell.length_c   1.000
_cell.angle_alpha   90.00
_cell.angle_beta   90.00
_cell.angle_gamma   90.00
#
_symmetry.space_group_name_H-M   'P 1'
#
loop_
_entity.id
_entity.type
_entity.pdbx_description
1 polymer ?
#
loop_
_entity_poly.entity_id
_entity_poly.type
_entity_poly.pdbx_seq_one_letter_code
_entity_poly.pdbx_strand_id
1 'polypeptide(L)'
;MTPTPSRTNITDVGGVAVPVSDQEVALRFYAGRLGFEVVRDLPMGDGGRWIQVAPRGGRVPVALVAAGAGSGIDTGITLATSNAAADHATLAAAGVDVDELLTWPGVPPMFIVRDLDGNQLKVMEAPPAA
;
A
#
# COMPACT_ATOMS: atom_id res chain seq x y z
N MET A 1 8.43 1.28 -32.73
CA MET A 1 7.32 2.04 -33.34
C MET A 1 6.34 2.48 -32.25
N THR A 2 6.03 3.75 -32.20
CA THR A 2 5.07 4.28 -31.23
C THR A 2 3.66 4.10 -31.78
N PRO A 3 2.75 3.45 -31.05
CA PRO A 3 1.36 3.32 -31.55
C PRO A 3 0.66 4.67 -31.56
N THR A 4 -0.31 4.81 -32.44
CA THR A 4 -1.18 5.98 -32.49
C THR A 4 -2.05 5.97 -31.22
N PRO A 5 -1.99 7.02 -30.36
CA PRO A 5 -2.75 7.02 -29.13
C PRO A 5 -4.26 7.09 -29.40
N SER A 6 -5.02 6.28 -28.70
CA SER A 6 -6.45 6.41 -28.61
C SER A 6 -6.83 7.55 -27.67
N ARG A 7 -7.96 8.20 -27.95
CA ARG A 7 -8.48 9.24 -27.06
C ARG A 7 -9.50 8.63 -26.11
N THR A 8 -9.09 8.43 -24.87
CA THR A 8 -10.00 7.94 -23.83
C THR A 8 -10.38 9.10 -22.90
N ASN A 9 -11.32 8.85 -22.00
CA ASN A 9 -11.67 9.79 -20.94
C ASN A 9 -11.02 9.39 -19.60
N ILE A 10 -10.03 8.51 -19.63
CA ILE A 10 -9.29 8.10 -18.44
C ILE A 10 -8.43 9.28 -18.00
N THR A 11 -8.54 9.68 -16.72
CA THR A 11 -7.86 10.86 -16.21
C THR A 11 -6.81 10.54 -15.15
N ASP A 12 -6.94 9.38 -14.47
CA ASP A 12 -6.09 9.12 -13.30
C ASP A 12 -6.15 7.66 -12.91
N VAL A 13 -5.24 7.25 -11.99
CA VAL A 13 -5.36 5.98 -11.28
C VAL A 13 -6.25 6.26 -10.07
N GLY A 14 -7.46 5.70 -10.09
CA GLY A 14 -8.47 5.98 -9.06
C GLY A 14 -8.27 5.21 -7.77
N GLY A 15 -7.50 4.13 -7.80
CA GLY A 15 -7.22 3.31 -6.63
C GLY A 15 -6.49 2.04 -7.01
N VAL A 16 -5.98 1.35 -6.01
CA VAL A 16 -5.39 0.02 -6.12
C VAL A 16 -6.06 -0.88 -5.11
N ALA A 17 -5.91 -2.19 -5.24
CA ALA A 17 -6.56 -3.14 -4.34
C ALA A 17 -5.56 -4.12 -3.76
N VAL A 18 -5.78 -4.51 -2.50
CA VAL A 18 -5.02 -5.54 -1.81
C VAL A 18 -6.00 -6.61 -1.33
N PRO A 19 -5.78 -7.88 -1.69
CA PRO A 19 -6.63 -8.96 -1.22
C PRO A 19 -6.31 -9.32 0.23
N VAL A 20 -7.33 -9.36 1.09
CA VAL A 20 -7.14 -9.63 2.52
C VAL A 20 -8.09 -10.73 2.97
N SER A 21 -7.69 -11.50 3.98
CA SER A 21 -8.51 -12.58 4.51
C SER A 21 -9.59 -12.06 5.47
N ASP A 22 -9.28 -11.02 6.23
CA ASP A 22 -10.18 -10.41 7.21
C ASP A 22 -10.05 -8.89 7.11
N GLN A 23 -11.11 -8.23 6.64
CA GLN A 23 -11.09 -6.79 6.38
C GLN A 23 -10.88 -5.96 7.65
N GLU A 24 -11.47 -6.38 8.78
CA GLU A 24 -11.32 -5.65 10.05
C GLU A 24 -9.88 -5.73 10.57
N VAL A 25 -9.28 -6.91 10.51
CA VAL A 25 -7.88 -7.10 10.91
C VAL A 25 -6.95 -6.32 10.00
N ALA A 26 -7.21 -6.35 8.70
CA ALA A 26 -6.41 -5.59 7.73
C ALA A 26 -6.53 -4.08 7.97
N LEU A 27 -7.73 -3.60 8.23
CA LEU A 27 -7.95 -2.17 8.51
C LEU A 27 -7.12 -1.72 9.72
N ARG A 28 -7.11 -2.50 10.79
CA ARG A 28 -6.30 -2.18 11.98
C ARG A 28 -4.81 -2.16 11.68
N PHE A 29 -4.35 -3.03 10.79
CA PHE A 29 -2.94 -3.05 10.38
C PHE A 29 -2.58 -1.80 9.58
N TYR A 30 -3.33 -1.52 8.51
CA TYR A 30 -3.02 -0.39 7.63
C TYR A 30 -3.19 0.96 8.36
N ALA A 31 -4.22 1.11 9.16
CA ALA A 31 -4.43 2.35 9.93
C ALA A 31 -3.50 2.43 11.16
N GLY A 32 -3.35 1.33 11.90
CA GLY A 32 -2.62 1.33 13.16
C GLY A 32 -1.12 1.17 13.02
N ARG A 33 -0.65 0.30 12.12
CA ARG A 33 0.78 0.05 11.95
C ARG A 33 1.40 0.93 10.88
N LEU A 34 0.74 1.08 9.74
CA LEU A 34 1.26 1.90 8.65
C LEU A 34 0.85 3.38 8.76
N GLY A 35 -0.09 3.70 9.62
CA GLY A 35 -0.53 5.07 9.82
C GLY A 35 -1.40 5.63 8.71
N PHE A 36 -2.06 4.76 7.93
CA PHE A 36 -2.96 5.20 6.87
C PHE A 36 -4.26 5.72 7.46
N GLU A 37 -4.89 6.65 6.73
CA GLU A 37 -6.21 7.15 7.06
C GLU A 37 -7.28 6.35 6.35
N VAL A 38 -8.44 6.18 7.01
CA VAL A 38 -9.61 5.54 6.40
C VAL A 38 -10.29 6.55 5.49
N VAL A 39 -10.36 6.22 4.20
CA VAL A 39 -11.02 7.08 3.19
C VAL A 39 -12.50 6.71 3.09
N ARG A 40 -12.80 5.41 3.07
CA ARG A 40 -14.15 4.90 3.00
C ARG A 40 -14.24 3.60 3.79
N ASP A 41 -15.40 3.39 4.39
CA ASP A 41 -15.76 2.13 5.05
C ASP A 41 -17.28 2.02 4.99
N LEU A 42 -17.77 1.37 3.94
CA LEU A 42 -19.18 1.31 3.63
C LEU A 42 -19.64 -0.16 3.57
N PRO A 43 -20.84 -0.48 4.08
CA PRO A 43 -21.37 -1.83 3.93
C PRO A 43 -21.69 -2.11 2.45
N MET A 44 -21.46 -3.36 2.04
CA MET A 44 -21.88 -3.88 0.76
C MET A 44 -23.09 -4.80 0.98
N GLY A 45 -23.90 -4.97 -0.06
CA GLY A 45 -25.15 -5.73 0.07
C GLY A 45 -24.99 -7.22 0.37
N ASP A 46 -23.78 -7.76 0.28
CA ASP A 46 -23.48 -9.18 0.50
C ASP A 46 -22.89 -9.46 1.89
N GLY A 47 -22.94 -8.50 2.80
CA GLY A 47 -22.35 -8.61 4.14
C GLY A 47 -20.89 -8.24 4.22
N GLY A 48 -20.24 -7.95 3.10
CA GLY A 48 -18.87 -7.43 3.06
C GLY A 48 -18.83 -5.93 3.27
N ARG A 49 -17.64 -5.37 3.17
CA ARG A 49 -17.40 -3.93 3.33
C ARG A 49 -16.54 -3.41 2.19
N TRP A 50 -16.83 -2.22 1.71
CA TRP A 50 -15.95 -1.48 0.81
C TRP A 50 -15.08 -0.57 1.67
N ILE A 51 -13.82 -0.99 1.85
CA ILE A 51 -12.88 -0.27 2.71
C ILE A 51 -11.74 0.25 1.85
N GLN A 52 -11.49 1.55 1.94
CA GLN A 52 -10.35 2.18 1.31
C GLN A 52 -9.56 2.95 2.36
N VAL A 53 -8.24 2.78 2.31
CA VAL A 53 -7.29 3.51 3.16
C VAL A 53 -6.28 4.20 2.27
N ALA A 54 -5.62 5.24 2.79
CA ALA A 54 -4.57 5.94 2.05
C ALA A 54 -3.57 6.53 3.04
N PRO A 55 -2.30 6.67 2.65
CA PRO A 55 -1.37 7.47 3.42
C PRO A 55 -1.95 8.88 3.61
N ARG A 56 -1.62 9.51 4.73
CA ARG A 56 -2.11 10.87 5.01
C ARG A 56 -1.74 11.81 3.86
N GLY A 57 -2.75 12.47 3.28
CA GLY A 57 -2.58 13.34 2.13
C GLY A 57 -2.36 12.60 0.81
N GLY A 58 -2.38 11.28 0.82
CA GLY A 58 -2.23 10.49 -0.39
C GLY A 58 -3.47 10.56 -1.27
N ARG A 59 -3.27 10.56 -2.61
CA ARG A 59 -4.35 10.72 -3.57
C ARG A 59 -4.89 9.41 -4.12
N VAL A 60 -4.11 8.33 -4.02
CA VAL A 60 -4.51 7.03 -4.54
C VAL A 60 -4.88 6.13 -3.36
N PRO A 61 -6.16 5.81 -3.18
CA PRO A 61 -6.56 4.94 -2.08
C PRO A 61 -6.24 3.48 -2.37
N VAL A 62 -6.06 2.71 -1.30
CA VAL A 62 -5.86 1.27 -1.32
C VAL A 62 -7.13 0.61 -0.80
N ALA A 63 -7.79 -0.17 -1.64
CA ALA A 63 -8.97 -0.93 -1.23
C ALA A 63 -8.54 -2.24 -0.56
N LEU A 64 -9.10 -2.54 0.60
CA LEU A 64 -8.88 -3.79 1.32
C LEU A 64 -10.02 -4.73 0.95
N VAL A 65 -9.77 -5.64 0.00
CA VAL A 65 -10.80 -6.46 -0.62
C VAL A 65 -10.79 -7.86 -0.01
N ALA A 66 -11.92 -8.32 0.50
CA ALA A 66 -12.04 -9.67 1.02
C ALA A 66 -11.87 -10.68 -0.12
N ALA A 67 -10.82 -11.47 -0.05
CA ALA A 67 -10.43 -12.36 -1.15
C ALA A 67 -10.13 -13.80 -0.71
N GLY A 68 -10.37 -14.14 0.56
CA GLY A 68 -10.15 -15.50 1.04
C GLY A 68 -8.76 -16.02 0.72
N ALA A 69 -8.67 -17.04 -0.12
CA ALA A 69 -7.41 -17.69 -0.48
C ALA A 69 -6.55 -16.89 -1.46
N GLY A 70 -7.01 -15.74 -1.94
CA GLY A 70 -6.28 -14.92 -2.91
C GLY A 70 -5.28 -13.94 -2.30
N SER A 71 -5.12 -13.92 -0.97
CA SER A 71 -4.19 -13.03 -0.27
C SER A 71 -2.74 -13.57 -0.29
N GLY A 72 -1.79 -12.77 0.19
CA GLY A 72 -0.39 -13.19 0.27
C GLY A 72 0.36 -13.00 -1.04
N ILE A 73 0.08 -11.95 -1.78
CA ILE A 73 0.67 -11.68 -3.10
C ILE A 73 1.69 -10.54 -3.04
N ASP A 74 2.53 -10.47 -4.07
CA ASP A 74 3.27 -9.25 -4.36
C ASP A 74 2.30 -8.27 -5.04
N THR A 75 1.96 -7.20 -4.34
CA THR A 75 0.93 -6.27 -4.82
C THR A 75 1.40 -5.40 -5.98
N GLY A 76 2.71 -5.26 -6.17
CA GLY A 76 3.27 -4.30 -7.12
C GLY A 76 3.13 -2.85 -6.67
N ILE A 77 2.60 -2.59 -5.48
CA ILE A 77 2.41 -1.23 -4.97
C ILE A 77 3.72 -0.72 -4.40
N THR A 78 4.12 0.48 -4.80
CA THR A 78 5.22 1.21 -4.20
C THR A 78 4.66 2.39 -3.41
N LEU A 79 4.99 2.41 -2.11
CA LEU A 79 4.65 3.51 -1.22
C LEU A 79 5.84 4.46 -1.17
N ALA A 80 5.59 5.75 -1.33
CA ALA A 80 6.62 6.76 -1.25
C ALA A 80 6.77 7.25 0.19
N THR A 81 8.00 7.43 0.64
CA THR A 81 8.28 7.99 1.97
C THR A 81 9.37 9.05 1.89
N SER A 82 9.38 9.94 2.84
CA SER A 82 10.46 10.93 2.97
C SER A 82 11.70 10.38 3.68
N ASN A 83 11.56 9.24 4.39
CA ASN A 83 12.67 8.66 5.15
C ASN A 83 12.45 7.16 5.33
N ALA A 84 12.97 6.37 4.40
CA ALA A 84 12.80 4.93 4.42
C ALA A 84 13.50 4.27 5.62
N ALA A 85 14.67 4.76 6.02
CA ALA A 85 15.40 4.20 7.17
C ALA A 85 14.62 4.38 8.46
N ALA A 86 14.01 5.55 8.67
CA ALA A 86 13.20 5.82 9.85
C ALA A 86 11.94 4.94 9.88
N ASP A 87 11.27 4.79 8.75
CA ASP A 87 10.09 3.94 8.63
C ASP A 87 10.43 2.47 8.88
N HIS A 88 11.54 2.01 8.32
CA HIS A 88 12.02 0.64 8.54
C HIS A 88 12.24 0.38 10.03
N ALA A 89 12.92 1.29 10.72
CA ALA A 89 13.17 1.15 12.15
C ALA A 89 11.88 1.17 12.97
N THR A 90 10.95 2.05 12.64
CA THR A 90 9.66 2.15 13.31
C THR A 90 8.84 0.87 13.15
N LEU A 91 8.74 0.37 11.93
CA LEU A 91 7.94 -0.82 11.64
C LEU A 91 8.58 -2.08 12.23
N ALA A 92 9.90 -2.21 12.14
CA ALA A 92 10.61 -3.34 12.74
C ALA A 92 10.43 -3.35 14.27
N ALA A 93 10.52 -2.20 14.90
CA ALA A 93 10.31 -2.09 16.37
C ALA A 93 8.88 -2.42 16.77
N ALA A 94 7.91 -2.20 15.89
CA ALA A 94 6.51 -2.54 16.12
C ALA A 94 6.19 -4.01 15.80
N GLY A 95 7.17 -4.80 15.41
CA GLY A 95 6.97 -6.22 15.08
C GLY A 95 6.38 -6.48 13.71
N VAL A 96 6.38 -5.49 12.83
CA VAL A 96 5.89 -5.67 11.46
C VAL A 96 6.93 -6.44 10.65
N ASP A 97 6.46 -7.33 9.78
CA ASP A 97 7.32 -8.13 8.91
C ASP A 97 7.90 -7.24 7.80
N VAL A 98 9.16 -6.89 7.93
CA VAL A 98 9.89 -6.08 6.95
C VAL A 98 11.16 -6.81 6.53
N ASP A 99 11.51 -6.67 5.24
CA ASP A 99 12.80 -7.14 4.75
C ASP A 99 13.89 -6.12 5.09
N GLU A 100 15.14 -6.49 4.84
CA GLU A 100 16.28 -5.63 5.08
C GLU A 100 16.15 -4.32 4.29
N LEU A 101 16.55 -3.21 4.92
CA LEU A 101 16.66 -1.93 4.22
C LEU A 101 17.78 -2.01 3.19
N LEU A 102 17.44 -1.77 1.93
CA LEU A 102 18.38 -1.81 0.82
C LEU A 102 18.84 -0.40 0.49
N THR A 103 20.15 -0.22 0.47
CA THR A 103 20.79 1.06 0.11
C THR A 103 21.92 0.81 -0.86
N TRP A 104 21.80 1.39 -2.05
CA TRP A 104 22.85 1.33 -3.08
C TRP A 104 23.17 2.73 -3.57
N PRO A 105 24.40 2.99 -3.98
CA PRO A 105 24.73 4.27 -4.61
C PRO A 105 23.85 4.54 -5.84
N GLY A 106 23.22 5.70 -5.90
CA GLY A 106 22.37 6.11 -7.02
C GLY A 106 20.96 5.51 -7.02
N VAL A 107 20.62 4.71 -6.02
CA VAL A 107 19.28 4.11 -5.90
C VAL A 107 18.65 4.57 -4.59
N PRO A 108 17.38 5.02 -4.60
CA PRO A 108 16.73 5.43 -3.36
C PRO A 108 16.67 4.28 -2.36
N PRO A 109 16.84 4.54 -1.06
CA PRO A 109 16.63 3.52 -0.03
C PRO A 109 15.22 2.94 -0.12
N MET A 110 15.11 1.62 0.06
CA MET A 110 13.83 0.92 -0.04
C MET A 110 13.82 -0.35 0.79
N PHE A 111 12.63 -0.84 1.11
CA PHE A 111 12.43 -2.14 1.74
C PHE A 111 11.04 -2.68 1.41
N ILE A 112 10.87 -3.97 1.62
CA ILE A 112 9.56 -4.63 1.49
C ILE A 112 8.93 -4.70 2.86
N VAL A 113 7.65 -4.37 2.94
CA VAL A 113 6.80 -4.59 4.11
C VAL A 113 5.72 -5.60 3.74
N ARG A 114 5.39 -6.49 4.67
CA ARG A 114 4.29 -7.44 4.51
C ARG A 114 3.19 -7.13 5.49
N ASP A 115 1.96 -7.17 5.00
CA ASP A 115 0.81 -7.08 5.87
C ASP A 115 0.56 -8.44 6.56
N LEU A 116 -0.52 -8.54 7.34
CA LEU A 116 -0.80 -9.75 8.12
C LEU A 116 -1.20 -10.95 7.26
N ASP A 117 -1.57 -10.73 6.01
CA ASP A 117 -1.85 -11.78 5.04
C ASP A 117 -0.60 -12.17 4.22
N GLY A 118 0.52 -11.51 4.44
CA GLY A 118 1.74 -11.74 3.67
C GLY A 118 1.79 -10.98 2.36
N ASN A 119 0.85 -10.07 2.10
CA ASN A 119 0.90 -9.22 0.91
C ASN A 119 2.10 -8.29 0.99
N GLN A 120 2.85 -8.20 -0.10
CA GLN A 120 4.09 -7.41 -0.14
C GLN A 120 3.84 -6.05 -0.76
N LEU A 121 4.31 -5.00 -0.08
CA LEU A 121 4.35 -3.64 -0.59
C LEU A 121 5.78 -3.14 -0.47
N LYS A 122 6.21 -2.34 -1.45
CA LYS A 122 7.53 -1.72 -1.41
C LYS A 122 7.40 -0.33 -0.78
N VAL A 123 8.32 0.00 0.12
CA VAL A 123 8.46 1.37 0.64
C VAL A 123 9.75 1.92 0.06
N MET A 124 9.66 3.02 -0.68
CA MET A 124 10.80 3.62 -1.36
C MET A 124 10.87 5.10 -1.04
N GLU A 125 12.07 5.55 -0.72
CA GLU A 125 12.28 6.96 -0.43
C GLU A 125 12.06 7.80 -1.68
N ALA A 126 11.18 8.77 -1.59
CA ALA A 126 10.94 9.71 -2.67
C ALA A 126 12.04 10.78 -2.68
N PRO A 127 12.41 11.33 -3.84
CA PRO A 127 13.31 12.47 -3.86
C PRO A 127 12.67 13.64 -3.11
N PRO A 128 13.51 14.51 -2.47
CA PRO A 128 12.97 15.69 -1.81
C PRO A 128 12.20 16.55 -2.81
N ALA A 129 11.12 17.18 -2.32
CA ALA A 129 10.33 18.10 -3.13
C ALA A 129 11.23 19.25 -3.61
N ALA A 130 11.15 19.55 -4.90
CA ALA A 130 11.93 20.64 -5.48
C ALA A 130 11.36 22.00 -5.06
#